data_141ce34a0c6fc702f9c0d891813f097f
#
_entry.id   141ce34a0c6fc702f9c0d891813f097f
#
_cell.length_a   1.000
_cell.length_b   1.000
_cell.length_c   1.000
_cell.angle_alpha   90.00
_cell.angle_beta   90.00
_cell.angle_gamma   90.00
#
_symmetry.space_group_name_H-M   'P 1'
#
loop_
_entity.id
_entity.type
_entity.pdbx_description
1 polymer ?
#
loop_
_entity_poly.entity_id
_entity_poly.type
_entity_poly.pdbx_seq_one_letter_code
_entity_poly.pdbx_strand_id
1 'polypeptide(L)'
;FLPWSDTSPSTTEILDSVTLYWFTQSFPRAIYPYRQFFGANPTLFHNDLQYYIQKPLGYPCHPQELAPVPRKWVAETGNLVWYREHESGGHFAAMEKPETFVKDIEEFVKEVWPEARKRDCN
;
A
#
# COMPACT_ATOMS: atom_id res chain seq x y z
N PHE A 1 10.32 10.74 -2.21
CA PHE A 1 10.07 9.90 -3.40
C PHE A 1 11.32 9.06 -3.75
N LEU A 2 12.43 9.69 -4.10
CA LEU A 2 13.67 8.98 -4.48
C LEU A 2 14.24 8.05 -3.40
N PRO A 3 14.21 8.41 -2.09
CA PRO A 3 14.72 7.51 -1.04
C PRO A 3 13.77 6.35 -0.69
N TRP A 4 12.57 6.29 -1.29
CA TRP A 4 11.57 5.25 -1.03
C TRP A 4 11.52 4.18 -2.10
N SER A 5 12.57 4.08 -2.90
CA SER A 5 12.72 3.12 -3.99
C SER A 5 14.13 2.57 -4.03
N ASP A 6 14.28 1.29 -4.39
CA ASP A 6 15.59 0.70 -4.71
C ASP A 6 16.18 1.28 -6.01
N THR A 7 15.30 1.58 -6.95
CA THR A 7 15.65 2.11 -8.27
C THR A 7 15.01 3.46 -8.46
N SER A 8 15.82 4.49 -8.70
CA SER A 8 15.29 5.82 -8.98
C SER A 8 14.42 5.80 -10.24
N PRO A 9 13.25 6.45 -10.22
CA PRO A 9 12.43 6.60 -11.42
C PRO A 9 13.21 7.28 -12.55
N SER A 10 12.91 6.90 -13.77
CA SER A 10 13.46 7.57 -14.96
C SER A 10 12.96 9.01 -15.05
N THR A 11 13.69 9.84 -15.77
CA THR A 11 13.25 11.22 -16.05
C THR A 11 11.88 11.28 -16.70
N THR A 12 11.56 10.32 -17.57
CA THR A 12 10.24 10.24 -18.22
C THR A 12 9.13 10.00 -17.19
N GLU A 13 9.27 9.02 -16.31
CA GLU A 13 8.28 8.74 -15.25
C GLU A 13 8.08 9.93 -14.31
N ILE A 14 9.16 10.64 -13.98
CA ILE A 14 9.08 11.87 -13.19
C ILE A 14 8.29 12.95 -13.94
N LEU A 15 8.60 13.16 -15.23
CA LEU A 15 7.93 14.15 -16.05
C LEU A 15 6.45 13.82 -16.28
N ASP A 16 6.12 12.55 -16.48
CA ASP A 16 4.73 12.10 -16.62
C ASP A 16 3.93 12.43 -15.36
N SER A 17 4.47 12.14 -14.20
CA SER A 17 3.84 12.45 -12.91
C SER A 17 3.67 13.97 -12.71
N VAL A 18 4.71 14.76 -12.97
CA VAL A 18 4.67 16.23 -12.85
C VAL A 18 3.67 16.83 -13.84
N THR A 19 3.67 16.33 -15.07
CA THR A 19 2.77 16.79 -16.14
C THR A 19 1.31 16.53 -15.79
N LEU A 20 1.01 15.38 -15.22
CA LEU A 20 -0.33 15.07 -14.73
C LEU A 20 -0.83 16.10 -13.71
N TYR A 21 -0.02 16.38 -12.69
CA TYR A 21 -0.37 17.38 -11.69
C TYR A 21 -0.50 18.79 -12.27
N TRP A 22 0.34 19.13 -13.23
CA TRP A 22 0.34 20.43 -13.89
C TRP A 22 -0.94 20.64 -14.72
N PHE A 23 -1.26 19.73 -15.63
CA PHE A 23 -2.42 19.87 -16.49
C PHE A 23 -3.76 19.74 -15.76
N THR A 24 -3.83 18.93 -14.73
CA THR A 24 -5.03 18.78 -13.90
C THR A 24 -5.18 19.88 -12.86
N GLN A 25 -4.16 20.74 -12.67
CA GLN A 25 -4.09 21.77 -11.62
C GLN A 25 -4.39 21.21 -10.22
N SER A 26 -4.00 19.94 -9.98
CA SER A 26 -4.38 19.21 -8.76
C SER A 26 -3.33 19.29 -7.66
N PHE A 27 -2.11 19.77 -7.95
CA PHE A 27 -1.01 19.80 -6.99
C PHE A 27 -1.36 20.49 -5.64
N PRO A 28 -2.04 21.66 -5.62
CA PRO A 28 -2.38 22.32 -4.35
C PRO A 28 -3.37 21.49 -3.50
N ARG A 29 -4.14 20.61 -4.13
CA ARG A 29 -5.13 19.76 -3.45
C ARG A 29 -4.56 18.41 -3.00
N ALA A 30 -3.46 17.98 -3.59
CA ALA A 30 -2.83 16.69 -3.28
C ALA A 30 -2.38 16.58 -1.81
N ILE A 31 -2.10 17.74 -1.16
CA ILE A 31 -1.70 17.79 0.26
C ILE A 31 -2.88 17.70 1.24
N TYR A 32 -4.13 17.87 0.80
CA TYR A 32 -5.27 17.96 1.72
C TYR A 32 -5.50 16.73 2.59
N PRO A 33 -5.32 15.48 2.12
CA PRO A 33 -5.45 14.30 2.98
C PRO A 33 -4.50 14.33 4.17
N TYR A 34 -3.32 14.92 4.03
CA TYR A 34 -2.32 15.02 5.10
C TYR A 34 -2.73 15.91 6.27
N ARG A 35 -3.75 16.75 6.12
CA ARG A 35 -4.33 17.51 7.22
C ARG A 35 -4.86 16.61 8.34
N GLN A 36 -5.31 15.41 7.99
CA GLN A 36 -5.81 14.44 8.96
C GLN A 36 -4.69 13.82 9.79
N PHE A 37 -3.47 13.78 9.28
CA PHE A 37 -2.31 13.28 10.02
C PHE A 37 -1.74 14.31 11.00
N PHE A 38 -1.82 15.61 10.66
CA PHE A 38 -1.13 16.68 11.39
C PHE A 38 -2.07 17.74 11.97
N GLY A 39 -3.38 17.54 11.90
CA GLY A 39 -4.39 18.45 12.44
C GLY A 39 -4.54 18.35 13.97
N ALA A 40 -5.29 19.27 14.55
CA ALA A 40 -5.58 19.31 15.99
C ALA A 40 -6.32 18.05 16.50
N ASN A 41 -7.01 17.33 15.62
CA ASN A 41 -7.66 16.06 15.89
C ASN A 41 -7.21 15.03 14.84
N PRO A 42 -6.03 14.43 14.97
CA PRO A 42 -5.57 13.40 14.04
C PRO A 42 -6.49 12.18 14.15
N THR A 43 -7.12 11.82 13.03
CA THR A 43 -8.14 10.73 12.98
C THR A 43 -7.60 9.41 12.47
N LEU A 44 -6.31 9.34 12.14
CA LEU A 44 -5.70 8.16 11.52
C LEU A 44 -4.84 7.39 12.53
N PHE A 45 -5.51 6.76 13.47
CA PHE A 45 -4.87 5.76 14.33
C PHE A 45 -5.25 4.36 13.85
N HIS A 46 -4.35 3.69 13.17
CA HIS A 46 -4.55 2.31 12.69
C HIS A 46 -4.77 1.29 13.81
N ASN A 47 -4.49 1.65 15.04
CA ASN A 47 -4.72 0.83 16.23
C ASN A 47 -6.13 0.98 16.83
N ASP A 48 -6.98 1.83 16.27
CA ASP A 48 -8.38 1.94 16.69
C ASP A 48 -9.19 0.80 16.06
N LEU A 49 -9.87 0.01 16.88
CA LEU A 49 -10.66 -1.15 16.45
C LEU A 49 -11.79 -0.78 15.46
N GLN A 50 -12.25 0.46 15.44
CA GLN A 50 -13.23 0.90 14.43
C GLN A 50 -12.69 0.82 12.99
N TYR A 51 -11.37 0.87 12.82
CA TYR A 51 -10.70 0.78 11.51
C TYR A 51 -10.16 -0.61 11.20
N TYR A 52 -10.40 -1.59 12.09
CA TYR A 52 -9.94 -2.95 11.87
C TYR A 52 -10.52 -3.55 10.60
N ILE A 53 -9.66 -4.05 9.71
CA ILE A 53 -10.04 -4.64 8.42
C ILE A 53 -10.53 -6.06 8.65
N GLN A 54 -11.85 -6.26 8.63
CA GLN A 54 -12.49 -7.57 8.83
C GLN A 54 -12.29 -8.53 7.65
N LYS A 55 -12.08 -8.01 6.46
CA LYS A 55 -11.84 -8.81 5.25
C LYS A 55 -10.42 -9.38 5.25
N PRO A 56 -10.17 -10.46 4.50
CA PRO A 56 -8.82 -10.98 4.35
C PRO A 56 -7.85 -9.87 3.93
N LEU A 57 -6.78 -9.72 4.69
CA LEU A 57 -5.73 -8.73 4.46
C LEU A 57 -4.46 -9.44 4.00
N GLY A 58 -3.92 -9.02 2.84
CA GLY A 58 -2.57 -9.37 2.40
C GLY A 58 -1.62 -8.20 2.57
N TYR A 59 -0.39 -8.47 3.00
CA TYR A 59 0.62 -7.43 3.21
C TYR A 59 1.98 -7.86 2.65
N PRO A 60 2.43 -7.30 1.52
CA PRO A 60 3.82 -7.39 1.07
C PRO A 60 4.66 -6.33 1.80
N CYS A 61 5.71 -6.75 2.47
CA CYS A 61 6.62 -5.86 3.18
C CYS A 61 7.87 -5.62 2.33
N HIS A 62 8.10 -4.38 1.94
CA HIS A 62 9.26 -3.96 1.18
C HIS A 62 10.23 -3.15 2.04
N PRO A 63 11.57 -3.33 1.90
CA PRO A 63 12.55 -2.69 2.77
C PRO A 63 12.63 -1.17 2.64
N GLN A 64 12.29 -0.61 1.46
CA GLN A 64 12.32 0.82 1.19
C GLN A 64 10.95 1.49 1.34
N GLU A 65 10.02 0.85 2.08
CA GLU A 65 8.76 1.49 2.45
C GLU A 65 9.02 2.65 3.44
N LEU A 66 8.11 3.63 3.47
CA LEU A 66 8.18 4.79 4.38
C LEU A 66 8.31 4.40 5.85
N ALA A 67 7.58 3.37 6.25
CA ALA A 67 7.57 2.84 7.59
C ALA A 67 7.31 1.33 7.54
N PRO A 68 8.34 0.52 7.22
CA PRO A 68 8.17 -0.92 7.25
C PRO A 68 7.87 -1.35 8.68
N VAL A 69 6.75 -2.06 8.87
CA VAL A 69 6.29 -2.47 10.18
C VAL A 69 6.35 -3.98 10.36
N PRO A 70 6.67 -4.46 11.57
CA PRO A 70 6.69 -5.89 11.84
C PRO A 70 5.33 -6.54 11.58
N ARG A 71 5.35 -7.81 11.12
CA ARG A 71 4.13 -8.60 10.85
C ARG A 71 3.10 -8.54 11.98
N LYS A 72 3.55 -8.57 13.25
CA LYS A 72 2.66 -8.51 14.41
C LYS A 72 1.85 -7.20 14.46
N TRP A 73 2.46 -6.09 14.07
CA TRP A 73 1.77 -4.80 14.05
C TRP A 73 0.75 -4.73 12.90
N VAL A 74 1.09 -5.30 11.74
CA VAL A 74 0.13 -5.40 10.64
C VAL A 74 -1.08 -6.24 11.05
N ALA A 75 -0.88 -7.34 11.77
CA ALA A 75 -1.96 -8.20 12.25
C ALA A 75 -2.93 -7.50 13.21
N GLU A 76 -2.49 -6.46 13.92
CA GLU A 76 -3.39 -5.65 14.77
C GLU A 76 -4.32 -4.73 13.95
N THR A 77 -4.02 -4.49 12.68
CA THR A 77 -4.81 -3.59 11.82
C THR A 77 -5.89 -4.31 11.02
N GLY A 78 -5.86 -5.63 10.96
CA GLY A 78 -6.83 -6.39 10.17
C GLY A 78 -6.63 -7.90 10.23
N ASN A 79 -7.54 -8.62 9.56
CA ASN A 79 -7.50 -10.07 9.40
C ASN A 79 -6.38 -10.49 8.44
N LEU A 80 -5.13 -10.44 8.93
CA LEU A 80 -3.93 -10.73 8.15
C LEU A 80 -3.85 -12.23 7.84
N VAL A 81 -4.15 -12.60 6.61
CA VAL A 81 -4.12 -13.99 6.12
C VAL A 81 -2.87 -14.29 5.28
N TRP A 82 -2.29 -13.28 4.65
CA TRP A 82 -1.12 -13.43 3.80
C TRP A 82 -0.09 -12.34 4.13
N TYR A 83 1.20 -12.73 4.23
CA TYR A 83 2.31 -11.81 4.53
C TYR A 83 3.57 -12.30 3.85
N ARG A 84 4.28 -11.40 3.19
CA ARG A 84 5.59 -11.70 2.58
C ARG A 84 6.58 -10.56 2.83
N GLU A 85 7.78 -10.92 3.21
CA GLU A 85 8.92 -10.00 3.23
C GLU A 85 9.68 -10.13 1.92
N HIS A 86 10.03 -8.98 1.33
CA HIS A 86 10.84 -8.88 0.13
C HIS A 86 12.23 -8.34 0.47
N GLU A 87 13.23 -8.79 -0.27
CA GLU A 87 14.61 -8.31 -0.13
C GLU A 87 14.84 -6.97 -0.84
N SER A 88 13.90 -6.56 -1.68
CA SER A 88 13.99 -5.35 -2.50
C SER A 88 12.62 -4.74 -2.76
N GLY A 89 12.58 -3.50 -3.27
CA GLY A 89 11.37 -2.75 -3.54
C GLY A 89 11.03 -1.76 -2.43
N GLY A 90 10.14 -0.85 -2.73
CA GLY A 90 9.78 0.25 -1.83
C GLY A 90 8.33 0.66 -1.93
N HIS A 91 8.10 1.94 -1.67
CA HIS A 91 6.76 2.51 -1.56
C HIS A 91 5.91 2.37 -2.83
N PHE A 92 6.55 2.36 -3.99
CA PHE A 92 5.88 2.24 -5.27
C PHE A 92 6.11 0.86 -5.91
N ALA A 93 5.92 -0.20 -5.13
CA ALA A 93 6.22 -1.58 -5.52
C ALA A 93 5.66 -1.97 -6.90
N ALA A 94 4.46 -1.52 -7.26
CA ALA A 94 3.86 -1.79 -8.57
C ALA A 94 4.63 -1.17 -9.74
N MET A 95 5.32 -0.04 -9.53
CA MET A 95 6.19 0.59 -10.54
C MET A 95 7.58 -0.03 -10.57
N GLU A 96 8.15 -0.27 -9.39
CA GLU A 96 9.54 -0.71 -9.23
C GLU A 96 9.74 -2.20 -9.50
N LYS A 97 8.78 -3.01 -9.09
CA LYS A 97 8.83 -4.48 -9.10
C LYS A 97 7.49 -5.05 -9.60
N PRO A 98 7.03 -4.70 -10.81
CA PRO A 98 5.72 -5.09 -11.30
C PRO A 98 5.50 -6.61 -11.33
N GLU A 99 6.50 -7.39 -11.70
CA GLU A 99 6.41 -8.85 -11.74
C GLU A 99 6.24 -9.46 -10.34
N THR A 100 6.99 -8.95 -9.37
CA THR A 100 6.89 -9.38 -7.97
C THR A 100 5.53 -9.02 -7.40
N PHE A 101 5.07 -7.79 -7.66
CA PHE A 101 3.78 -7.30 -7.21
C PHE A 101 2.60 -8.11 -7.78
N VAL A 102 2.64 -8.44 -9.08
CA VAL A 102 1.63 -9.30 -9.72
C VAL A 102 1.61 -10.69 -9.08
N LYS A 103 2.79 -11.29 -8.84
CA LYS A 103 2.90 -12.59 -8.19
C LYS A 103 2.31 -12.60 -6.78
N ASP A 104 2.56 -11.56 -6.00
CA ASP A 104 2.00 -11.40 -4.65
C ASP A 104 0.47 -11.34 -4.69
N ILE A 105 -0.09 -10.57 -5.64
CA ILE A 105 -1.55 -10.50 -5.83
C ILE A 105 -2.11 -11.87 -6.22
N GLU A 106 -1.47 -12.57 -7.16
CA GLU A 106 -1.92 -13.90 -7.59
C GLU A 106 -1.92 -14.89 -6.43
N GLU A 107 -0.88 -14.91 -5.62
CA GLU A 107 -0.79 -15.80 -4.47
C GLU A 107 -1.82 -15.46 -3.40
N PHE A 108 -1.98 -14.19 -3.07
CA PHE A 108 -3.02 -13.73 -2.14
C PHE A 108 -4.42 -14.12 -2.63
N VAL A 109 -4.73 -13.87 -3.89
CA VAL A 109 -6.03 -14.22 -4.48
C VAL A 109 -6.26 -15.73 -4.45
N LYS A 110 -5.25 -16.54 -4.79
CA LYS A 110 -5.36 -18.01 -4.73
C LYS A 110 -5.69 -18.50 -3.31
N GLU A 111 -5.18 -17.84 -2.30
CA GLU A 111 -5.44 -18.20 -0.90
C GLU A 111 -6.86 -17.81 -0.45
N VAL A 112 -7.31 -16.62 -0.80
CA VAL A 112 -8.58 -16.08 -0.26
C VAL A 112 -9.81 -16.39 -1.13
N TRP A 113 -9.64 -16.57 -2.44
CA TRP A 113 -10.74 -16.73 -3.38
C TRP A 113 -11.64 -17.97 -3.13
N PRO A 114 -11.10 -19.15 -2.78
CA PRO A 114 -11.93 -20.32 -2.49
C PRO A 114 -12.92 -20.09 -1.34
N GLU A 115 -12.52 -19.33 -0.34
CA GLU A 115 -13.36 -18.98 0.82
C GLU A 115 -14.38 -17.88 0.49
N ALA A 116 -13.99 -16.88 -0.31
CA ALA A 116 -14.88 -15.83 -0.77
C ALA A 116 -16.03 -16.41 -1.62
N ARG A 117 -15.71 -17.29 -2.58
CA ARG A 117 -16.68 -17.93 -3.46
C ARG A 117 -17.71 -18.80 -2.73
N LYS A 118 -17.33 -19.45 -1.65
CA LYS A 118 -18.27 -20.25 -0.83
C LYS A 118 -19.31 -19.37 -0.12
N ARG A 119 -18.97 -18.13 0.23
CA ARG A 119 -19.87 -17.19 0.91
C ARG A 119 -20.93 -16.59 -0.02
N ASP A 120 -20.60 -16.43 -1.30
CA ASP A 120 -21.53 -15.87 -2.28
C ASP A 120 -22.54 -16.90 -2.81
N CYS A 121 -22.35 -18.20 -2.50
CA CYS A 121 -23.24 -19.30 -2.92
C CYS A 121 -24.23 -19.74 -1.82
N ASN A 122 -24.23 -19.10 -0.66
CA ASN A 122 -25.17 -19.30 0.46
C ASN A 122 -26.01 -18.04 0.67
#